data_1c830898a1434b77383f2005d2b34430
#
_entry.id   1c830898a1434b77383f2005d2b34430
#
_cell.length_a   1.000
_cell.length_b   1.000
_cell.length_c   1.000
_cell.angle_alpha   90.00
_cell.angle_beta   90.00
_cell.angle_gamma   90.00
#
_symmetry.space_group_name_H-M   'P 1'
#
loop_
_entity.id
_entity.type
_entity.pdbx_description
1 polymer ?
#
loop_
_entity_poly.entity_id
_entity_poly.type
_entity_poly.pdbx_seq_one_letter_code
_entity_poly.pdbx_strand_id
1 'polypeptide(L)'
;MSAWKREFVGIASPTAPRNVIGFHPCQGGYFTPVGKRPRVAMIAAHYGADFSEHYLAPSLAERGYGFLGWNTRFRGAEVGFLLEHALVDLGAGVSWLREQAGVDTVVLLGNS
;
A
#
# COMPACT_ATOMS: atom_id res chain seq x y z
N MET A 1 21.33 13.57 0.18
CA MET A 1 21.26 12.21 -0.38
C MET A 1 20.15 11.45 0.29
N SER A 2 19.30 10.82 -0.48
CA SER A 2 18.17 10.07 0.06
C SER A 2 18.61 8.71 0.58
N ALA A 3 18.19 8.38 1.82
CA ALA A 3 18.46 7.07 2.41
C ALA A 3 17.28 6.11 2.22
N TRP A 4 16.35 6.44 1.37
CA TRP A 4 15.16 5.64 1.10
C TRP A 4 14.94 5.46 -0.40
N LYS A 5 14.19 4.44 -0.74
CA LYS A 5 13.78 4.17 -2.12
C LYS A 5 12.29 3.85 -2.14
N ARG A 6 11.69 3.95 -3.32
CA ARG A 6 10.27 3.69 -3.53
C ARG A 6 10.12 2.73 -4.70
N GLU A 7 9.25 1.73 -4.54
CA GLU A 7 8.89 0.86 -5.65
C GLU A 7 7.36 0.87 -5.85
N PHE A 8 6.94 0.71 -7.08
CA PHE A 8 5.53 0.58 -7.41
C PHE A 8 5.06 -0.83 -7.07
N VAL A 9 3.87 -0.93 -6.46
CA VAL A 9 3.22 -2.21 -6.17
C VAL A 9 1.84 -2.19 -6.80
N GLY A 10 1.55 -3.18 -7.64
CA GLY A 10 0.23 -3.33 -8.24
C GLY A 10 -0.27 -4.75 -8.04
N ILE A 11 -1.48 -4.89 -7.53
CA ILE A 11 -2.09 -6.20 -7.25
C ILE A 11 -3.53 -6.17 -7.72
N ALA A 12 -3.96 -7.21 -8.43
CA ALA A 12 -5.38 -7.35 -8.77
C ALA A 12 -6.19 -7.52 -7.50
N SER A 13 -7.27 -6.76 -7.36
CA SER A 13 -8.16 -6.90 -6.21
C SER A 13 -8.75 -8.30 -6.17
N PRO A 14 -8.76 -8.98 -5.01
CA PRO A 14 -9.22 -10.36 -4.94
C PRO A 14 -10.67 -10.56 -5.38
N THR A 15 -11.51 -9.53 -5.26
CA THR A 15 -12.92 -9.61 -5.64
C THR A 15 -13.24 -8.85 -6.93
N ALA A 16 -12.23 -8.35 -7.65
CA ALA A 16 -12.46 -7.65 -8.91
C ALA A 16 -12.61 -8.63 -10.06
N PRO A 17 -13.30 -8.24 -11.16
CA PRO A 17 -13.37 -9.06 -12.35
C PRO A 17 -11.98 -9.37 -12.89
N ARG A 18 -11.75 -10.60 -13.29
CA ARG A 18 -10.42 -11.05 -13.73
C ARG A 18 -10.19 -10.97 -15.22
N ASN A 19 -11.18 -10.52 -15.96
CA ASN A 19 -11.11 -10.46 -17.43
C ASN A 19 -10.62 -9.12 -17.94
N VAL A 20 -10.09 -8.26 -17.09
CA VAL A 20 -9.56 -6.95 -17.48
C VAL A 20 -8.05 -7.05 -17.57
N ILE A 21 -7.52 -7.06 -18.79
CA ILE A 21 -6.10 -7.23 -19.06
C ILE A 21 -5.33 -5.96 -18.67
N GLY A 22 -4.23 -6.13 -17.93
CA GLY A 22 -3.35 -5.03 -17.58
C GLY A 22 -3.89 -4.09 -16.51
N PHE A 23 -4.94 -4.48 -15.83
CA PHE A 23 -5.59 -3.65 -14.83
C PHE A 23 -5.20 -4.12 -13.42
N HIS A 24 -4.75 -3.18 -12.60
CA HIS A 24 -4.41 -3.43 -11.20
C HIS A 24 -5.25 -2.53 -10.32
N PRO A 25 -6.41 -3.03 -9.83
CA PRO A 25 -7.30 -2.21 -9.00
C PRO A 25 -6.66 -1.70 -7.70
N CYS A 26 -5.72 -2.47 -7.13
CA CYS A 26 -4.98 -2.05 -5.94
C CYS A 26 -3.56 -1.68 -6.34
N GLN A 27 -3.10 -0.51 -5.91
CA GLN A 27 -1.74 -0.10 -6.25
C GLN A 27 -1.23 0.91 -5.23
N GLY A 28 0.07 1.07 -5.18
CA GLY A 28 0.67 2.01 -4.27
C GLY A 28 2.17 2.13 -4.43
N GLY A 29 2.78 2.83 -3.49
CA GLY A 29 4.22 2.97 -3.41
C GLY A 29 4.72 2.38 -2.11
N TYR A 30 5.71 1.50 -2.20
CA TYR A 30 6.36 0.94 -1.03
C TYR A 30 7.71 1.62 -0.83
N PHE A 31 7.83 2.31 0.30
CA PHE A 31 9.02 3.08 0.66
C PHE A 31 9.82 2.27 1.68
N THR A 32 11.11 2.10 1.42
CA THR A 32 12.00 1.33 2.29
C THR A 32 13.35 2.02 2.41
N PRO A 33 14.10 1.75 3.51
CA PRO A 33 15.47 2.22 3.58
C PRO A 33 16.32 1.54 2.53
N VAL A 34 17.33 2.26 2.05
CA VAL A 34 18.30 1.69 1.11
C VAL A 34 19.20 0.70 1.85
N GLY A 35 19.38 -0.47 1.26
CA GLY A 35 20.32 -1.47 1.79
C GLY A 35 19.84 -2.26 3.00
N LYS A 36 18.58 -2.10 3.40
CA LYS A 36 18.06 -2.80 4.56
C LYS A 36 16.62 -3.26 4.29
N ARG A 37 16.31 -4.50 4.67
CA ARG A 37 14.94 -5.02 4.59
C ARG A 37 14.22 -4.72 5.91
N PRO A 38 13.14 -3.94 5.91
CA PRO A 38 12.44 -3.63 7.15
C PRO A 38 11.71 -4.85 7.71
N ARG A 39 11.68 -4.96 9.02
CA ARG A 39 10.90 -5.99 9.72
C ARG A 39 9.53 -5.46 10.12
N VAL A 40 9.39 -4.16 10.22
CA VAL A 40 8.13 -3.49 10.57
C VAL A 40 7.78 -2.56 9.42
N ALA A 41 6.55 -2.63 8.95
CA ALA A 41 6.06 -1.73 7.93
C ALA A 41 4.70 -1.18 8.31
N MET A 42 4.43 0.03 7.87
CA MET A 42 3.14 0.67 8.01
C MET A 42 2.41 0.61 6.68
N ILE A 43 1.11 0.52 6.74
CA ILE A 43 0.25 0.65 5.56
C ILE A 43 -0.80 1.71 5.86
N ALA A 44 -0.93 2.67 4.96
CA ALA A 44 -1.94 3.73 5.05
C ALA A 44 -2.78 3.71 3.78
N ALA A 45 -4.09 3.78 3.95
CA ALA A 45 -5.03 3.82 2.85
C ALA A 45 -6.14 4.82 3.17
N HIS A 46 -6.76 5.32 2.11
CA HIS A 46 -7.89 6.24 2.21
C HIS A 46 -9.00 5.72 1.30
N TYR A 47 -10.26 6.09 1.59
CA TYR A 47 -11.36 5.56 0.79
C TYR A 47 -11.33 6.00 -0.67
N GLY A 48 -10.73 7.13 -1.01
CA GLY A 48 -10.71 7.60 -2.39
C GLY A 48 -9.45 8.36 -2.80
N ALA A 49 -8.65 8.84 -1.84
CA ALA A 49 -7.46 9.61 -2.14
C ALA A 49 -6.28 8.71 -2.56
N ASP A 50 -5.37 9.28 -3.32
CA ASP A 50 -4.14 8.60 -3.74
C ASP A 50 -3.10 8.73 -2.63
N PHE A 51 -2.76 7.62 -2.00
CA PHE A 51 -1.76 7.56 -0.94
C PHE A 51 -0.41 7.00 -1.39
N SER A 52 -0.22 6.79 -2.69
CA SER A 52 1.03 6.21 -3.19
C SER A 52 2.27 7.05 -2.86
N GLU A 53 2.09 8.32 -2.51
CA GLU A 53 3.16 9.21 -2.09
C GLU A 53 2.81 9.90 -0.78
N HIS A 54 2.44 9.11 0.22
CA HIS A 54 2.04 9.63 1.52
C HIS A 54 3.17 10.44 2.15
N TYR A 55 2.84 11.58 2.74
CA TYR A 55 3.84 12.53 3.23
C TYR A 55 4.73 11.99 4.36
N LEU A 56 4.26 11.01 5.13
CA LEU A 56 5.05 10.40 6.20
C LEU A 56 6.03 9.33 5.71
N ALA A 57 5.84 8.83 4.48
CA ALA A 57 6.58 7.67 4.00
C ALA A 57 8.10 7.87 3.96
N PRO A 58 8.63 8.97 3.39
CA PRO A 58 10.08 9.13 3.35
C PRO A 58 10.72 9.18 4.74
N SER A 59 10.09 9.90 5.68
CA SER A 59 10.63 10.02 7.05
C SER A 59 10.69 8.69 7.76
N LEU A 60 9.66 7.87 7.61
CA LEU A 60 9.61 6.56 8.26
C LEU A 60 10.58 5.59 7.60
N ALA A 61 10.71 5.64 6.28
CA ALA A 61 11.69 4.82 5.58
C ALA A 61 13.12 5.16 6.00
N GLU A 62 13.43 6.43 6.18
CA GLU A 62 14.75 6.85 6.66
C GLU A 62 15.05 6.31 8.06
N ARG A 63 14.01 6.07 8.86
CA ARG A 63 14.17 5.52 10.22
C ARG A 63 14.19 4.00 10.26
N GLY A 64 14.17 3.33 9.11
CA GLY A 64 14.31 1.88 9.04
C GLY A 64 13.01 1.11 8.90
N TYR A 65 11.88 1.80 8.78
CA TYR A 65 10.57 1.15 8.60
C TYR A 65 10.20 1.07 7.13
N GLY A 66 9.37 0.09 6.79
CA GLY A 66 8.70 0.10 5.50
C GLY A 66 7.44 0.94 5.58
N PHE A 67 7.03 1.54 4.48
CA PHE A 67 5.79 2.29 4.42
C PHE A 67 5.12 2.03 3.07
N LEU A 68 3.94 1.41 3.12
CA LEU A 68 3.14 1.18 1.92
C LEU A 68 2.02 2.20 1.88
N GLY A 69 2.14 3.19 1.00
CA GLY A 69 1.05 4.10 0.67
C GLY A 69 0.14 3.39 -0.29
N TRP A 70 -1.05 2.97 0.15
CA TRP A 70 -1.87 1.99 -0.54
C TRP A 70 -3.17 2.57 -1.07
N ASN A 71 -3.50 2.24 -2.30
CA ASN A 71 -4.75 2.65 -2.93
C ASN A 71 -5.61 1.42 -3.18
N THR A 72 -6.84 1.45 -2.68
CA THR A 72 -7.84 0.43 -3.02
C THR A 72 -8.36 0.69 -4.42
N ARG A 73 -9.22 -0.21 -4.91
CA ARG A 73 -9.87 -0.05 -6.22
C ARG A 73 -10.68 1.24 -6.33
N PHE A 74 -11.01 1.87 -5.21
CA PHE A 74 -11.87 3.06 -5.19
C PHE A 74 -11.10 4.37 -5.29
N ARG A 75 -9.80 4.33 -5.52
CA ARG A 75 -9.03 5.55 -5.72
C ARG A 75 -9.63 6.38 -6.87
N GLY A 76 -10.03 7.61 -6.55
CA GLY A 76 -10.67 8.50 -7.52
C GLY A 76 -12.10 8.13 -7.85
N ALA A 77 -12.71 7.22 -7.14
CA ALA A 77 -14.06 6.71 -7.43
C ALA A 77 -14.91 6.61 -6.16
N GLU A 78 -14.88 7.64 -5.32
CA GLU A 78 -15.58 7.64 -4.02
C GLU A 78 -17.08 7.39 -4.14
N VAL A 79 -17.69 7.80 -5.25
CA VAL A 79 -19.12 7.63 -5.46
C VAL A 79 -19.53 6.15 -5.43
N GLY A 80 -18.65 5.28 -5.89
CA GLY A 80 -18.92 3.84 -5.90
C GLY A 80 -18.33 3.09 -4.71
N PHE A 81 -17.93 3.79 -3.65
CA PHE A 81 -17.22 3.19 -2.54
C PHE A 81 -18.07 2.15 -1.81
N LEU A 82 -17.49 0.96 -1.63
CA LEU A 82 -18.07 -0.13 -0.84
C LEU A 82 -17.04 -0.59 0.18
N LEU A 83 -17.34 -0.42 1.46
CA LEU A 83 -16.38 -0.68 2.54
C LEU A 83 -15.90 -2.13 2.55
N GLU A 84 -16.77 -3.10 2.36
CA GLU A 84 -16.42 -4.52 2.40
C GLU A 84 -15.39 -4.88 1.32
N HIS A 85 -15.46 -4.26 0.15
CA HIS A 85 -14.47 -4.47 -0.91
C HIS A 85 -13.17 -3.72 -0.64
N ALA A 86 -13.27 -2.54 -0.05
CA ALA A 86 -12.07 -1.77 0.32
C ALA A 86 -11.27 -2.52 1.39
N LEU A 87 -11.93 -3.18 2.33
CA LEU A 87 -11.25 -3.98 3.35
C LEU A 87 -10.53 -5.17 2.73
N VAL A 88 -11.10 -5.79 1.71
CA VAL A 88 -10.43 -6.88 0.97
C VAL A 88 -9.17 -6.35 0.29
N ASP A 89 -9.25 -5.17 -0.32
CA ASP A 89 -8.11 -4.55 -0.99
C ASP A 89 -7.02 -4.15 0.01
N LEU A 90 -7.41 -3.66 1.18
CA LEU A 90 -6.46 -3.37 2.25
C LEU A 90 -5.76 -4.66 2.71
N GLY A 91 -6.52 -5.73 2.87
CA GLY A 91 -5.97 -7.05 3.21
C GLY A 91 -4.97 -7.54 2.18
N ALA A 92 -5.20 -7.27 0.88
CA ALA A 92 -4.27 -7.62 -0.18
C ALA A 92 -2.92 -6.91 0.02
N GLY A 93 -2.94 -5.63 0.41
CA GLY A 93 -1.73 -4.89 0.71
C GLY A 93 -0.99 -5.45 1.92
N VAL A 94 -1.71 -5.81 2.97
CA VAL A 94 -1.12 -6.43 4.17
C VAL A 94 -0.46 -7.77 3.81
N SER A 95 -1.15 -8.60 3.03
CA SER A 95 -0.60 -9.88 2.58
C SER A 95 0.66 -9.71 1.74
N TRP A 96 0.66 -8.72 0.86
CA TRP A 96 1.84 -8.41 0.05
C TRP A 96 3.04 -8.06 0.94
N LEU A 97 2.83 -7.24 1.96
CA LEU A 97 3.89 -6.85 2.89
C LEU A 97 4.47 -8.08 3.61
N ARG A 98 3.62 -8.98 4.07
CA ARG A 98 4.07 -10.17 4.79
C ARG A 98 4.72 -11.20 3.87
N GLU A 99 4.11 -11.48 2.73
CA GLU A 99 4.51 -12.59 1.87
C GLU A 99 5.60 -12.21 0.87
N GLN A 100 5.51 -11.02 0.27
CA GLN A 100 6.45 -10.58 -0.75
C GLN A 100 7.57 -9.71 -0.18
N ALA A 101 7.23 -8.78 0.70
CA ALA A 101 8.23 -7.90 1.28
C ALA A 101 8.92 -8.49 2.51
N GLY A 102 8.39 -9.57 3.08
CA GLY A 102 9.01 -10.26 4.21
C GLY A 102 8.93 -9.50 5.52
N VAL A 103 7.89 -8.70 5.69
CA VAL A 103 7.69 -7.91 6.91
C VAL A 103 7.07 -8.78 8.00
N ASP A 104 7.60 -8.70 9.21
CA ASP A 104 7.08 -9.46 10.36
C ASP A 104 5.85 -8.80 10.98
N THR A 105 5.88 -7.49 11.12
CA THR A 105 4.82 -6.72 11.79
C THR A 105 4.30 -5.64 10.87
N VAL A 106 2.98 -5.61 10.67
CA VAL A 106 2.31 -4.59 9.87
C VAL A 106 1.49 -3.70 10.81
N VAL A 107 1.71 -2.40 10.70
CA VAL A 107 0.97 -1.38 11.46
C VAL A 107 0.01 -0.68 10.52
N LEU A 108 -1.27 -0.69 10.87
CA LEU A 108 -2.29 0.02 10.10
C LEU A 108 -2.33 1.48 10.55
N LEU A 109 -2.19 2.40 9.61
CA LEU A 109 -2.27 3.83 9.90
C LEU A 109 -3.54 4.40 9.30
N GLY A 110 -4.41 4.93 10.17
CA GLY A 110 -5.66 5.55 9.75
C GLY A 110 -5.51 7.07 9.65
N ASN A 111 -5.98 7.62 8.54
CA ASN A 111 -6.04 9.06 8.32
C ASN A 111 -7.50 9.46 8.11
N SER A 112 -8.07 10.08 9.11
CA SER A 112 -9.46 10.59 9.10
C SER A 112 -10.40 9.80 8.18
#